data_ff6dd9b1da4bc9a52e3192d5248d81a9
#
_entry.id   ff6dd9b1da4bc9a52e3192d5248d81a9
#
_cell.length_a   1.000
_cell.length_b   1.000
_cell.length_c   1.000
_cell.angle_alpha   90.00
_cell.angle_beta   90.00
_cell.angle_gamma   90.00
#
_symmetry.space_group_name_H-M   'P 1'
#
loop_
_entity.id
_entity.type
_entity.pdbx_description
1 polymer ?
#
loop_
_entity_poly.entity_id
_entity_poly.type
_entity_poly.pdbx_seq_one_letter_code
_entity_poly.pdbx_strand_id
1 'polypeptide(L)'
;MIKRICLWSFLLWMLVLTSGAQTTYDVTLAGAVGDGRTDDAQAIQRVIDRCSEEGGGRVLLPRNHTFLAGPIQLKSNVELYLEATATLKANPDESIYHLSAFGENRGEGMLWLWADDAENITIAGKGTIHGNGIAFMGAELEDSYELKPLADQTFDPRPHVLTLTNVRNLTIRDVTIKEGAYWTVHLVGCNEAVIDGINLLNNLKIRNGDGIDLDHSKNVRIANCHITSGDDCICLKNRRETERYGSCHDITVTNCVMSSRSCAIKIGSENMDSIYNVVFDNCIITGSNRGLGIQNRDEGTVTDVIFSNIQLDCRLWSDVWWGKAEPIYVTSYPRANGNHKDANWRFPKGQIEGKCGEVSRIYFNNITSTSENGCFVGGDVAGKVKDIYFNNVRVRLLGDGPLSMDKRPCKGEGFIKASRDELQKIAVPLITENAEVQINN
;
A
#
# COMPACT_ATOMS: atom_id res chain seq x y z
N MET A 1 -84.67 -6.72 8.46
CA MET A 1 -83.49 -5.93 7.97
C MET A 1 -82.27 -6.21 8.83
N ILE A 2 -81.48 -7.24 8.45
CA ILE A 2 -80.34 -7.71 9.23
C ILE A 2 -79.10 -7.14 8.59
N LYS A 3 -78.36 -6.25 9.31
CA LYS A 3 -77.10 -5.71 8.89
C LYS A 3 -75.97 -6.73 9.12
N ARG A 4 -75.33 -7.21 8.04
CA ARG A 4 -74.11 -8.02 8.07
C ARG A 4 -72.94 -7.12 8.39
N ILE A 5 -72.26 -7.34 9.50
CA ILE A 5 -70.93 -6.71 9.81
C ILE A 5 -69.87 -7.67 9.29
N CYS A 6 -69.11 -7.21 8.27
CA CYS A 6 -67.92 -7.92 7.81
C CYS A 6 -66.76 -7.57 8.73
N LEU A 7 -66.24 -8.56 9.45
CA LEU A 7 -65.04 -8.47 10.23
C LEU A 7 -63.85 -8.73 9.28
N TRP A 8 -63.09 -7.70 9.02
CA TRP A 8 -61.78 -7.83 8.33
C TRP A 8 -60.73 -8.08 9.38
N SER A 9 -60.23 -9.32 9.48
CA SER A 9 -59.09 -9.70 10.29
C SER A 9 -57.80 -9.31 9.55
N PHE A 10 -57.18 -8.21 9.97
CA PHE A 10 -55.83 -7.85 9.59
C PHE A 10 -54.85 -8.81 10.27
N LEU A 11 -54.29 -9.78 9.53
CA LEU A 11 -53.11 -10.52 9.97
C LEU A 11 -51.92 -9.63 9.83
N LEU A 12 -51.48 -9.00 10.92
CA LEU A 12 -50.22 -8.30 11.02
C LEU A 12 -49.11 -9.34 11.10
N TRP A 13 -48.42 -9.60 9.98
CA TRP A 13 -47.15 -10.31 9.99
C TRP A 13 -46.11 -9.38 10.63
N MET A 14 -45.85 -9.54 11.93
CA MET A 14 -44.61 -9.01 12.54
C MET A 14 -43.44 -9.78 11.98
N LEU A 15 -42.73 -9.17 11.02
CA LEU A 15 -41.36 -9.55 10.73
C LEU A 15 -40.55 -9.20 11.98
N VAL A 16 -40.31 -10.19 12.84
CA VAL A 16 -39.30 -10.09 13.88
C VAL A 16 -37.97 -10.10 13.15
N LEU A 17 -37.41 -8.90 12.88
CA LEU A 17 -36.02 -8.77 12.57
C LEU A 17 -35.24 -9.17 13.83
N THR A 18 -34.97 -10.45 13.98
CA THR A 18 -33.93 -10.89 14.91
C THR A 18 -32.63 -10.32 14.40
N SER A 19 -32.17 -9.20 14.97
CA SER A 19 -30.77 -8.87 14.91
C SER A 19 -30.05 -10.01 15.65
N GLY A 20 -29.71 -11.06 14.92
CA GLY A 20 -28.91 -12.14 15.46
C GLY A 20 -27.61 -11.54 15.95
N ALA A 21 -27.27 -11.72 17.22
CA ALA A 21 -25.94 -11.39 17.70
C ALA A 21 -24.93 -12.13 16.80
N GLN A 22 -23.95 -11.42 16.29
CA GLN A 22 -22.89 -12.01 15.47
C GLN A 22 -22.24 -13.17 16.22
N THR A 23 -22.24 -14.35 15.64
CA THR A 23 -21.60 -15.54 16.25
C THR A 23 -20.11 -15.29 16.43
N THR A 24 -19.59 -15.58 17.61
CA THR A 24 -18.17 -15.41 17.93
C THR A 24 -17.51 -16.75 18.17
N TYR A 25 -16.41 -16.99 17.49
CA TYR A 25 -15.60 -18.21 17.56
C TYR A 25 -14.25 -17.86 18.15
N ASP A 26 -14.00 -18.25 19.39
CA ASP A 26 -12.74 -18.02 20.09
C ASP A 26 -11.70 -19.09 19.67
N VAL A 27 -10.55 -18.64 19.16
CA VAL A 27 -9.51 -19.54 18.65
C VAL A 27 -8.90 -20.42 19.75
N THR A 28 -8.89 -19.98 21.01
CA THR A 28 -8.35 -20.75 22.13
C THR A 28 -9.21 -21.98 22.44
N LEU A 29 -10.54 -21.88 22.22
CA LEU A 29 -11.47 -23.01 22.38
C LEU A 29 -11.28 -24.08 21.27
N ALA A 30 -10.58 -23.74 20.18
CA ALA A 30 -10.24 -24.66 19.10
C ALA A 30 -8.79 -25.16 19.18
N GLY A 31 -8.09 -24.85 20.28
CA GLY A 31 -6.75 -25.35 20.57
C GLY A 31 -5.60 -24.42 20.19
N ALA A 32 -5.87 -23.16 19.85
CA ALA A 32 -4.81 -22.16 19.74
C ALA A 32 -4.23 -21.86 21.14
N VAL A 33 -2.91 -21.88 21.26
CA VAL A 33 -2.22 -21.74 22.56
C VAL A 33 -1.95 -20.28 22.91
N GLY A 34 -1.50 -19.49 21.94
CA GLY A 34 -1.23 -18.08 22.12
C GLY A 34 -0.07 -17.75 23.06
N ASP A 35 0.94 -18.62 23.13
CA ASP A 35 2.13 -18.48 24.00
C ASP A 35 3.31 -17.78 23.32
N GLY A 36 3.16 -17.40 22.04
CA GLY A 36 4.19 -16.77 21.21
C GLY A 36 5.28 -17.72 20.71
N ARG A 37 5.11 -19.02 20.86
CA ARG A 37 6.09 -20.06 20.50
C ARG A 37 5.49 -21.18 19.68
N THR A 38 4.32 -21.66 20.10
CA THR A 38 3.55 -22.70 19.40
C THR A 38 2.99 -22.10 18.11
N ASP A 39 3.11 -22.81 16.99
CA ASP A 39 2.46 -22.39 15.73
C ASP A 39 0.96 -22.68 15.81
N ASP A 40 0.17 -21.63 15.90
CA ASP A 40 -1.28 -21.67 16.05
C ASP A 40 -2.01 -21.61 14.70
N ALA A 41 -1.30 -21.56 13.56
CA ALA A 41 -1.90 -21.35 12.23
C ALA A 41 -3.02 -22.33 11.93
N GLN A 42 -2.81 -23.62 12.17
CA GLN A 42 -3.82 -24.65 11.90
C GLN A 42 -5.05 -24.53 12.81
N ALA A 43 -4.85 -24.15 14.08
CA ALA A 43 -5.98 -23.96 15.00
C ALA A 43 -6.82 -22.76 14.58
N ILE A 44 -6.16 -21.64 14.24
CA ILE A 44 -6.83 -20.42 13.73
C ILE A 44 -7.52 -20.71 12.41
N GLN A 45 -6.87 -21.43 11.48
CA GLN A 45 -7.46 -21.76 10.18
C GLN A 45 -8.75 -22.58 10.32
N ARG A 46 -8.76 -23.62 11.18
CA ARG A 46 -9.98 -24.39 11.44
C ARG A 46 -11.15 -23.55 11.93
N VAL A 47 -10.85 -22.52 12.75
CA VAL A 47 -11.90 -21.60 13.24
C VAL A 47 -12.41 -20.69 12.11
N ILE A 48 -11.53 -20.19 11.27
CA ILE A 48 -11.89 -19.37 10.09
C ILE A 48 -12.76 -20.20 9.13
N ASP A 49 -12.34 -21.41 8.81
CA ASP A 49 -13.06 -22.31 7.89
C ASP A 49 -14.47 -22.59 8.43
N ARG A 50 -14.56 -23.01 9.68
CA ARG A 50 -15.84 -23.25 10.36
C ARG A 50 -16.73 -22.00 10.38
N CYS A 51 -16.19 -20.84 10.74
CA CYS A 51 -16.93 -19.60 10.78
C CYS A 51 -17.54 -19.26 9.41
N SER A 52 -16.75 -19.41 8.33
CA SER A 52 -17.21 -19.16 6.97
C SER A 52 -18.26 -20.19 6.51
N GLU A 53 -18.07 -21.48 6.81
CA GLU A 53 -19.00 -22.57 6.48
C GLU A 53 -20.35 -22.43 7.20
N GLU A 54 -20.35 -21.92 8.42
CA GLU A 54 -21.58 -21.67 9.21
C GLU A 54 -22.27 -20.33 8.84
N GLY A 55 -21.82 -19.66 7.76
CA GLY A 55 -22.45 -18.45 7.22
C GLY A 55 -21.83 -17.15 7.68
N GLY A 56 -20.70 -17.20 8.38
CA GLY A 56 -19.94 -16.04 8.81
C GLY A 56 -20.06 -15.72 10.30
N GLY A 57 -19.23 -14.79 10.75
CA GLY A 57 -19.17 -14.39 12.14
C GLY A 57 -17.84 -13.77 12.52
N ARG A 58 -17.57 -13.74 13.81
CA ARG A 58 -16.33 -13.20 14.36
C ARG A 58 -15.39 -14.33 14.79
N VAL A 59 -14.20 -14.38 14.23
CA VAL A 59 -13.07 -15.17 14.72
C VAL A 59 -12.29 -14.30 15.69
N LEU A 60 -12.35 -14.67 16.97
CA LEU A 60 -11.82 -13.89 18.07
C LEU A 60 -10.43 -14.38 18.48
N LEU A 61 -9.44 -13.48 18.43
CA LEU A 61 -8.14 -13.62 19.07
C LEU A 61 -8.22 -12.87 20.42
N PRO A 62 -8.35 -13.58 21.56
CA PRO A 62 -8.58 -12.94 22.84
C PRO A 62 -7.32 -12.24 23.38
N ARG A 63 -7.53 -11.29 24.29
CA ARG A 63 -6.50 -10.48 24.93
C ARG A 63 -5.43 -11.29 25.63
N ASN A 64 -4.25 -10.68 25.81
CA ASN A 64 -3.13 -11.24 26.56
C ASN A 64 -2.54 -12.53 25.96
N HIS A 65 -2.76 -12.77 24.67
CA HIS A 65 -2.16 -13.88 23.94
C HIS A 65 -1.29 -13.35 22.79
N THR A 66 -0.25 -14.10 22.49
CA THR A 66 0.56 -13.91 21.28
C THR A 66 0.48 -15.19 20.45
N PHE A 67 -0.30 -15.17 19.40
CA PHE A 67 -0.47 -16.28 18.48
C PHE A 67 0.63 -16.23 17.42
N LEU A 68 1.63 -17.12 17.50
CA LEU A 68 2.59 -17.30 16.44
C LEU A 68 1.93 -18.12 15.33
N ALA A 69 2.01 -17.68 14.09
CA ALA A 69 1.32 -18.38 13.00
C ALA A 69 2.06 -18.31 11.68
N GLY A 70 2.13 -19.46 11.00
CA GLY A 70 2.44 -19.55 9.58
C GLY A 70 1.30 -19.00 8.70
N PRO A 71 1.28 -19.33 7.39
CA PRO A 71 0.26 -18.85 6.46
C PRO A 71 -1.17 -19.15 6.90
N ILE A 72 -2.06 -18.15 6.80
CA ILE A 72 -3.49 -18.24 7.11
C ILE A 72 -4.29 -17.68 5.93
N GLN A 73 -5.29 -18.43 5.46
CA GLN A 73 -6.25 -17.99 4.47
C GLN A 73 -7.51 -17.42 5.14
N LEU A 74 -7.81 -16.17 4.86
CA LEU A 74 -9.09 -15.55 5.23
C LEU A 74 -10.21 -16.00 4.27
N LYS A 75 -11.41 -16.09 4.77
CA LYS A 75 -12.59 -16.59 4.02
C LYS A 75 -13.71 -15.54 4.00
N SER A 76 -14.65 -15.72 3.08
CA SER A 76 -15.82 -14.86 2.97
C SER A 76 -16.67 -14.84 4.25
N ASN A 77 -17.25 -13.67 4.54
CA ASN A 77 -18.13 -13.41 5.67
C ASN A 77 -17.47 -13.54 7.05
N VAL A 78 -16.14 -13.45 7.14
CA VAL A 78 -15.37 -13.57 8.39
C VAL A 78 -14.87 -12.21 8.85
N GLU A 79 -15.13 -11.90 10.13
CA GLU A 79 -14.44 -10.85 10.86
C GLU A 79 -13.31 -11.45 11.69
N LEU A 80 -12.04 -11.21 11.31
CA LEU A 80 -10.88 -11.48 12.14
C LEU A 80 -10.75 -10.36 13.18
N TYR A 81 -11.05 -10.65 14.44
CA TYR A 81 -11.07 -9.65 15.50
C TYR A 81 -9.98 -9.89 16.53
N LEU A 82 -9.08 -8.93 16.68
CA LEU A 82 -8.00 -8.96 17.65
C LEU A 82 -8.36 -8.06 18.84
N GLU A 83 -8.60 -8.64 20.02
CA GLU A 83 -8.81 -7.83 21.22
C GLU A 83 -7.55 -7.00 21.56
N ALA A 84 -7.74 -5.94 22.34
CA ALA A 84 -6.64 -5.16 22.87
C ALA A 84 -5.64 -6.07 23.60
N THR A 85 -4.34 -5.88 23.34
CA THR A 85 -3.24 -6.72 23.82
C THR A 85 -3.10 -8.12 23.17
N ALA A 86 -4.01 -8.54 22.31
CA ALA A 86 -3.79 -9.71 21.46
C ALA A 86 -2.76 -9.39 20.37
N THR A 87 -1.90 -10.35 20.07
CA THR A 87 -0.95 -10.25 18.94
C THR A 87 -1.03 -11.49 18.08
N LEU A 88 -1.25 -11.29 16.78
CA LEU A 88 -1.03 -12.31 15.75
C LEU A 88 0.34 -12.04 15.13
N LYS A 89 1.27 -12.98 15.24
CA LYS A 89 2.69 -12.80 14.88
C LYS A 89 3.12 -13.80 13.82
N ALA A 90 3.77 -13.32 12.76
CA ALA A 90 4.29 -14.19 11.71
C ALA A 90 5.38 -15.13 12.24
N ASN A 91 5.26 -16.39 11.88
CA ASN A 91 6.27 -17.40 12.19
C ASN A 91 7.53 -17.13 11.33
N PRO A 92 8.73 -17.03 11.93
CA PRO A 92 9.96 -16.70 11.21
C PRO A 92 10.57 -17.87 10.43
N ASP A 93 9.97 -19.06 10.47
CA ASP A 93 10.44 -20.20 9.68
C ASP A 93 10.16 -19.96 8.18
N GLU A 94 11.20 -19.62 7.43
CA GLU A 94 11.10 -19.34 6.00
C GLU A 94 10.58 -20.54 5.18
N SER A 95 10.81 -21.77 5.67
CA SER A 95 10.48 -23.00 4.96
C SER A 95 8.97 -23.26 4.84
N ILE A 96 8.14 -22.55 5.61
CA ILE A 96 6.67 -22.75 5.59
C ILE A 96 5.94 -21.85 4.60
N TYR A 97 6.63 -20.88 4.00
CA TYR A 97 6.04 -19.95 3.03
C TYR A 97 6.28 -20.46 1.61
N HIS A 98 5.21 -20.93 0.95
CA HIS A 98 5.30 -21.59 -0.35
C HIS A 98 4.55 -20.86 -1.48
N LEU A 99 3.67 -19.90 -1.13
CA LEU A 99 2.85 -19.19 -2.10
C LEU A 99 3.37 -17.77 -2.28
N SER A 100 3.70 -17.38 -3.51
CA SER A 100 4.11 -16.03 -3.84
C SER A 100 2.91 -15.10 -4.01
N ALA A 101 3.03 -13.87 -3.50
CA ALA A 101 2.09 -12.79 -3.74
C ALA A 101 2.18 -12.22 -5.17
N PHE A 102 3.22 -12.56 -5.92
CA PHE A 102 3.51 -12.03 -7.25
C PHE A 102 3.19 -13.02 -8.39
N GLY A 103 2.25 -13.94 -8.17
CA GLY A 103 1.86 -14.92 -9.18
C GLY A 103 2.85 -16.08 -9.27
N GLU A 104 2.98 -16.69 -10.44
CA GLU A 104 3.74 -17.92 -10.62
C GLU A 104 5.16 -17.85 -10.05
N ASN A 105 5.27 -18.31 -8.84
CA ASN A 105 6.47 -18.72 -8.11
C ASN A 105 7.77 -17.98 -8.47
N ARG A 106 7.82 -16.67 -8.20
CA ARG A 106 9.03 -15.87 -8.37
C ARG A 106 10.05 -16.02 -7.25
N GLY A 107 9.67 -16.72 -6.19
CA GLY A 107 10.51 -16.92 -5.02
C GLY A 107 10.69 -15.68 -4.15
N GLU A 108 9.78 -14.70 -4.27
CA GLU A 108 9.79 -13.47 -3.47
C GLU A 108 8.37 -13.05 -3.08
N GLY A 109 8.24 -12.26 -2.02
CA GLY A 109 6.95 -11.70 -1.59
C GLY A 109 5.94 -12.81 -1.29
N MET A 110 6.23 -13.66 -0.32
CA MET A 110 5.39 -14.80 0.00
C MET A 110 4.10 -14.37 0.72
N LEU A 111 3.10 -15.24 0.76
CA LEU A 111 1.82 -14.96 1.45
C LEU A 111 1.89 -15.38 2.92
N TRP A 112 1.44 -14.50 3.82
CA TRP A 112 1.15 -14.83 5.22
C TRP A 112 -0.34 -14.82 5.50
N LEU A 113 -0.97 -13.65 5.67
CA LEU A 113 -2.43 -13.55 5.74
C LEU A 113 -2.96 -13.23 4.35
N TRP A 114 -3.85 -14.04 3.82
CA TRP A 114 -4.29 -13.87 2.44
C TRP A 114 -5.73 -14.30 2.20
N ALA A 115 -6.34 -13.78 1.15
CA ALA A 115 -7.62 -14.21 0.62
C ALA A 115 -7.63 -14.09 -0.91
N ASP A 116 -8.32 -14.99 -1.57
CA ASP A 116 -8.60 -14.95 -3.00
C ASP A 116 -10.09 -15.13 -3.25
N ASP A 117 -10.64 -14.38 -4.23
CA ASP A 117 -12.02 -14.51 -4.70
C ASP A 117 -13.04 -14.55 -3.55
N ALA A 118 -12.94 -13.63 -2.60
CA ALA A 118 -13.74 -13.62 -1.37
C ALA A 118 -14.57 -12.33 -1.23
N GLU A 119 -15.48 -12.33 -0.27
CA GLU A 119 -16.31 -11.15 0.02
C GLU A 119 -16.60 -10.98 1.50
N ASN A 120 -16.96 -9.75 1.90
CA ASN A 120 -17.37 -9.42 3.25
C ASN A 120 -16.32 -9.80 4.30
N ILE A 121 -15.05 -9.45 4.07
CA ILE A 121 -13.97 -9.67 5.03
C ILE A 121 -13.80 -8.43 5.90
N THR A 122 -13.72 -8.63 7.19
CA THR A 122 -13.36 -7.57 8.14
C THR A 122 -12.14 -7.98 8.97
N ILE A 123 -11.18 -7.08 9.11
CA ILE A 123 -10.05 -7.20 10.05
C ILE A 123 -10.18 -6.04 11.02
N ALA A 124 -10.39 -6.30 12.31
CA ALA A 124 -10.73 -5.26 13.27
C ALA A 124 -10.22 -5.53 14.68
N GLY A 125 -10.38 -4.54 15.54
CA GLY A 125 -10.03 -4.63 16.96
C GLY A 125 -8.89 -3.68 17.34
N LYS A 126 -8.44 -3.77 18.59
CA LYS A 126 -7.33 -2.93 19.11
C LYS A 126 -6.05 -3.74 19.34
N GLY A 127 -6.00 -4.97 18.82
CA GLY A 127 -4.81 -5.82 18.88
C GLY A 127 -3.80 -5.51 17.78
N THR A 128 -2.79 -6.37 17.69
CA THR A 128 -1.63 -6.17 16.80
C THR A 128 -1.49 -7.33 15.83
N ILE A 129 -1.31 -7.02 14.55
CA ILE A 129 -0.78 -7.93 13.52
C ILE A 129 0.69 -7.58 13.36
N HIS A 130 1.57 -8.54 13.65
CA HIS A 130 3.01 -8.33 13.72
C HIS A 130 3.73 -9.19 12.67
N GLY A 131 4.19 -8.57 11.59
CA GLY A 131 4.85 -9.25 10.47
C GLY A 131 6.22 -9.87 10.78
N ASN A 132 6.78 -9.59 11.97
CA ASN A 132 8.05 -10.14 12.44
C ASN A 132 9.24 -9.93 11.50
N GLY A 133 9.20 -8.82 10.73
CA GLY A 133 10.09 -8.56 9.60
C GLY A 133 11.58 -8.66 9.91
N ILE A 134 12.01 -8.19 11.07
CA ILE A 134 13.42 -8.27 11.49
C ILE A 134 13.95 -9.72 11.54
N ALA A 135 13.09 -10.69 11.83
CA ALA A 135 13.50 -12.10 11.88
C ALA A 135 13.92 -12.67 10.50
N PHE A 136 13.52 -12.01 9.42
CA PHE A 136 13.90 -12.35 8.05
C PHE A 136 15.10 -11.54 7.53
N MET A 137 15.70 -10.71 8.37
CA MET A 137 16.75 -9.77 7.96
C MET A 137 18.10 -10.10 8.61
N GLY A 138 19.16 -9.82 7.87
CA GLY A 138 20.56 -9.94 8.31
C GLY A 138 21.20 -8.60 8.62
N ALA A 139 22.48 -8.50 8.32
CA ALA A 139 23.27 -7.29 8.56
C ALA A 139 22.84 -6.12 7.68
N GLU A 140 23.13 -4.90 8.13
CA GLU A 140 22.95 -3.67 7.34
C GLU A 140 23.91 -3.67 6.13
N LEU A 141 23.41 -3.20 4.97
CA LEU A 141 24.20 -3.04 3.77
C LEU A 141 25.19 -1.87 3.93
N GLU A 142 26.42 -2.04 3.42
CA GLU A 142 27.49 -1.04 3.58
C GLU A 142 27.22 0.26 2.81
N ASP A 143 26.53 0.19 1.69
CA ASP A 143 26.27 1.31 0.78
C ASP A 143 24.87 1.93 0.90
N SER A 144 24.06 1.39 1.78
CA SER A 144 22.73 1.91 2.10
C SER A 144 22.43 1.70 3.58
N TYR A 145 21.37 2.32 4.09
CA TYR A 145 20.92 2.12 5.47
C TYR A 145 20.02 0.88 5.61
N GLU A 146 19.80 0.14 4.55
CA GLU A 146 18.88 -1.00 4.53
C GLU A 146 19.51 -2.27 5.15
N LEU A 147 18.65 -3.15 5.66
CA LEU A 147 19.04 -4.49 6.08
C LEU A 147 19.06 -5.43 4.88
N LYS A 148 20.03 -6.32 4.84
CA LYS A 148 20.11 -7.40 3.86
C LYS A 148 19.12 -8.49 4.23
N PRO A 149 18.30 -9.04 3.29
CA PRO A 149 17.54 -10.26 3.54
C PRO A 149 18.46 -11.43 3.95
N LEU A 150 17.97 -12.32 4.81
CA LEU A 150 18.73 -13.53 5.20
C LEU A 150 18.87 -14.49 4.05
N ALA A 151 17.82 -14.59 3.22
CA ALA A 151 17.82 -15.48 2.08
C ALA A 151 18.80 -15.06 0.99
N ASP A 152 19.21 -16.03 0.19
CA ASP A 152 19.96 -15.85 -1.03
C ASP A 152 19.22 -14.93 -2.00
N GLN A 153 19.95 -14.23 -2.87
CA GLN A 153 19.39 -13.29 -3.85
C GLN A 153 18.47 -13.95 -4.89
N THR A 154 18.48 -15.27 -5.01
CA THR A 154 17.63 -16.04 -5.94
C THR A 154 16.26 -16.37 -5.37
N PHE A 155 16.10 -16.30 -4.06
CA PHE A 155 14.85 -16.60 -3.36
C PHE A 155 14.69 -15.62 -2.20
N ASP A 156 13.55 -14.97 -2.13
CA ASP A 156 13.22 -14.04 -1.06
C ASP A 156 11.90 -14.49 -0.39
N PRO A 157 11.96 -15.32 0.64
CA PRO A 157 10.79 -15.88 1.31
C PRO A 157 10.08 -14.89 2.24
N ARG A 158 10.54 -13.64 2.31
CA ARG A 158 9.91 -12.64 3.18
C ARG A 158 8.42 -12.51 2.84
N PRO A 159 7.52 -12.73 3.81
CA PRO A 159 6.09 -12.68 3.52
C PRO A 159 5.54 -11.25 3.48
N HIS A 160 4.59 -11.02 2.58
CA HIS A 160 3.61 -9.94 2.73
C HIS A 160 2.80 -10.18 4.00
N VAL A 161 2.46 -9.12 4.73
CA VAL A 161 1.64 -9.28 5.94
C VAL A 161 0.21 -9.66 5.58
N LEU A 162 -0.38 -8.95 4.63
CA LEU A 162 -1.75 -9.16 4.18
C LEU A 162 -1.86 -8.97 2.67
N THR A 163 -2.25 -10.00 1.95
CA THR A 163 -2.52 -9.94 0.51
C THR A 163 -3.95 -10.39 0.22
N LEU A 164 -4.74 -9.48 -0.34
CA LEU A 164 -6.14 -9.73 -0.66
C LEU A 164 -6.36 -9.58 -2.16
N THR A 165 -6.69 -10.68 -2.82
CA THR A 165 -6.89 -10.73 -4.27
C THR A 165 -8.36 -10.89 -4.59
N ASN A 166 -8.91 -10.01 -5.44
CA ASN A 166 -10.31 -10.02 -5.88
C ASN A 166 -11.33 -10.12 -4.71
N VAL A 167 -11.06 -9.33 -3.66
CA VAL A 167 -11.96 -9.26 -2.50
C VAL A 167 -12.94 -8.12 -2.68
N ARG A 168 -14.23 -8.40 -2.48
CA ARG A 168 -15.30 -7.42 -2.48
C ARG A 168 -15.80 -7.14 -1.07
N ASN A 169 -16.08 -5.87 -0.76
CA ASN A 169 -16.56 -5.42 0.56
C ASN A 169 -15.57 -5.78 1.68
N LEU A 170 -14.41 -5.14 1.64
CA LEU A 170 -13.35 -5.30 2.64
C LEU A 170 -13.41 -4.16 3.67
N THR A 171 -13.20 -4.49 4.94
CA THR A 171 -12.96 -3.48 5.98
C THR A 171 -11.73 -3.84 6.82
N ILE A 172 -10.77 -2.92 6.93
CA ILE A 172 -9.63 -3.02 7.87
C ILE A 172 -9.70 -1.81 8.78
N ARG A 173 -9.88 -2.01 10.09
CA ARG A 173 -10.07 -0.88 11.00
C ARG A 173 -9.51 -1.08 12.40
N ASP A 174 -9.02 0.01 12.99
CA ASP A 174 -8.63 0.12 14.40
C ASP A 174 -7.38 -0.70 14.81
N VAL A 175 -6.94 -1.66 14.03
CA VAL A 175 -5.80 -2.53 14.35
C VAL A 175 -4.46 -1.80 14.21
N THR A 176 -3.46 -2.29 14.95
CA THR A 176 -2.06 -1.99 14.69
C THR A 176 -1.46 -3.08 13.81
N ILE A 177 -0.89 -2.71 12.66
CA ILE A 177 -0.12 -3.61 11.79
C ILE A 177 1.33 -3.13 11.83
N LYS A 178 2.28 -4.00 12.12
CA LYS A 178 3.67 -3.55 12.26
C LYS A 178 4.70 -4.59 11.85
N GLU A 179 5.93 -4.09 11.63
CA GLU A 179 7.11 -4.91 11.35
C GLU A 179 6.87 -5.88 10.19
N GLY A 180 6.31 -5.39 9.07
CA GLY A 180 6.19 -6.15 7.83
C GLY A 180 7.56 -6.59 7.33
N ALA A 181 7.67 -7.82 6.86
CA ALA A 181 8.89 -8.33 6.24
C ALA A 181 9.01 -7.94 4.76
N TYR A 182 7.88 -7.67 4.11
CA TYR A 182 7.73 -7.23 2.74
C TYR A 182 6.51 -6.26 2.68
N TRP A 183 5.80 -6.12 1.57
CA TRP A 183 4.60 -5.27 1.48
C TRP A 183 3.59 -5.62 2.57
N THR A 184 3.04 -4.60 3.24
CA THR A 184 2.25 -4.82 4.44
C THR A 184 0.79 -5.09 4.14
N VAL A 185 0.11 -4.21 3.40
CA VAL A 185 -1.27 -4.41 2.95
C VAL A 185 -1.30 -4.32 1.43
N HIS A 186 -1.51 -5.43 0.77
CA HIS A 186 -1.55 -5.52 -0.69
C HIS A 186 -2.94 -5.92 -1.15
N LEU A 187 -3.67 -4.98 -1.76
CA LEU A 187 -5.00 -5.19 -2.34
C LEU A 187 -4.88 -5.33 -3.85
N VAL A 188 -5.22 -6.51 -4.38
CA VAL A 188 -5.11 -6.84 -5.80
C VAL A 188 -6.51 -7.01 -6.40
N GLY A 189 -6.93 -6.15 -7.29
CA GLY A 189 -8.25 -6.24 -7.92
C GLY A 189 -9.43 -6.14 -6.95
N CYS A 190 -9.21 -5.58 -5.77
CA CYS A 190 -10.26 -5.43 -4.75
C CYS A 190 -11.27 -4.34 -5.13
N ASN A 191 -12.49 -4.52 -4.67
CA ASN A 191 -13.58 -3.57 -4.90
C ASN A 191 -14.37 -3.31 -3.61
N GLU A 192 -14.70 -2.05 -3.33
CA GLU A 192 -15.42 -1.63 -2.12
C GLU A 192 -14.60 -1.92 -0.85
N ALA A 193 -13.42 -1.29 -0.72
CA ALA A 193 -12.57 -1.43 0.46
C ALA A 193 -12.58 -0.17 1.33
N VAL A 194 -12.57 -0.38 2.65
CA VAL A 194 -12.39 0.66 3.67
C VAL A 194 -11.22 0.32 4.57
N ILE A 195 -10.26 1.24 4.69
CA ILE A 195 -9.16 1.16 5.65
C ILE A 195 -9.27 2.39 6.55
N ASP A 196 -9.58 2.20 7.82
CA ASP A 196 -9.87 3.32 8.72
C ASP A 196 -9.22 3.17 10.10
N GLY A 197 -8.55 4.23 10.55
CA GLY A 197 -8.03 4.33 11.91
C GLY A 197 -6.95 3.32 12.27
N ILE A 198 -6.21 2.80 11.31
CA ILE A 198 -5.13 1.85 11.57
C ILE A 198 -3.80 2.55 11.89
N ASN A 199 -2.96 1.89 12.71
CA ASN A 199 -1.56 2.23 12.83
C ASN A 199 -0.73 1.20 12.06
N LEU A 200 -0.06 1.62 10.99
CA LEU A 200 0.85 0.78 10.22
C LEU A 200 2.28 1.26 10.47
N LEU A 201 3.07 0.45 11.19
CA LEU A 201 4.36 0.87 11.76
C LEU A 201 5.46 -0.11 11.35
N ASN A 202 6.02 0.06 10.18
CA ASN A 202 7.10 -0.78 9.68
C ASN A 202 8.48 -0.30 10.13
N ASN A 203 9.42 -1.21 10.11
CA ASN A 203 10.83 -0.90 10.26
C ASN A 203 11.34 -0.15 9.03
N LEU A 204 11.98 0.99 9.28
CA LEU A 204 12.44 1.89 8.22
C LEU A 204 13.67 1.38 7.44
N LYS A 205 14.28 0.27 7.87
CA LYS A 205 15.43 -0.35 7.21
C LYS A 205 15.08 -1.59 6.39
N ILE A 206 13.81 -2.00 6.38
CA ILE A 206 13.37 -3.15 5.59
C ILE A 206 12.98 -2.67 4.19
N ARG A 207 13.71 -3.12 3.18
CA ARG A 207 13.41 -2.89 1.77
C ARG A 207 12.07 -3.49 1.40
N ASN A 208 11.31 -2.82 0.53
CA ASN A 208 9.97 -3.22 0.14
C ASN A 208 9.02 -3.35 1.34
N GLY A 209 9.27 -2.59 2.39
CA GLY A 209 8.40 -2.51 3.55
C GLY A 209 7.28 -1.49 3.32
N ASP A 210 6.60 -1.58 2.15
CA ASP A 210 5.50 -0.71 1.77
C ASP A 210 4.34 -0.81 2.77
N GLY A 211 3.59 0.27 2.92
CA GLY A 211 2.43 0.32 3.82
C GLY A 211 1.19 -0.30 3.18
N ILE A 212 0.56 0.44 2.27
CA ILE A 212 -0.67 0.03 1.60
C ILE A 212 -0.48 0.13 0.10
N ASP A 213 -0.55 -0.99 -0.59
CA ASP A 213 -0.48 -1.09 -2.05
C ASP A 213 -1.85 -1.41 -2.63
N LEU A 214 -2.36 -0.54 -3.49
CA LEU A 214 -3.58 -0.72 -4.25
C LEU A 214 -3.22 -1.09 -5.69
N ASP A 215 -3.34 -2.36 -6.03
CA ASP A 215 -3.01 -2.91 -7.33
C ASP A 215 -4.31 -3.26 -8.07
N HIS A 216 -4.62 -2.55 -9.15
CA HIS A 216 -5.88 -2.71 -9.91
C HIS A 216 -7.17 -2.62 -9.05
N SER A 217 -7.09 -1.97 -7.91
CA SER A 217 -8.21 -1.90 -6.96
C SER A 217 -9.06 -0.64 -7.18
N LYS A 218 -10.33 -0.70 -6.81
CA LYS A 218 -11.29 0.37 -7.06
C LYS A 218 -12.29 0.55 -5.92
N ASN A 219 -12.92 1.74 -5.86
CA ASN A 219 -13.86 2.11 -4.80
C ASN A 219 -13.24 1.95 -3.40
N VAL A 220 -12.02 2.50 -3.21
CA VAL A 220 -11.25 2.36 -1.97
C VAL A 220 -11.26 3.67 -1.18
N ARG A 221 -11.51 3.58 0.11
CA ARG A 221 -11.43 4.69 1.06
C ARG A 221 -10.41 4.39 2.15
N ILE A 222 -9.40 5.25 2.30
CA ILE A 222 -8.38 5.17 3.36
C ILE A 222 -8.48 6.44 4.20
N ALA A 223 -8.69 6.30 5.51
CA ALA A 223 -8.85 7.46 6.38
C ALA A 223 -8.25 7.26 7.77
N ASN A 224 -7.87 8.37 8.42
CA ASN A 224 -7.48 8.44 9.82
C ASN A 224 -6.31 7.52 10.20
N CYS A 225 -5.41 7.23 9.26
CA CYS A 225 -4.32 6.27 9.44
C CYS A 225 -3.01 6.97 9.84
N HIS A 226 -2.21 6.29 10.66
CA HIS A 226 -0.82 6.63 10.89
C HIS A 226 0.07 5.57 10.24
N ILE A 227 0.89 5.97 9.25
CA ILE A 227 1.66 5.04 8.43
C ILE A 227 3.14 5.42 8.45
N THR A 228 3.98 4.49 8.85
CA THR A 228 5.43 4.60 8.77
C THR A 228 5.98 3.43 7.98
N SER A 229 6.76 3.66 6.93
CA SER A 229 7.24 2.58 6.07
C SER A 229 8.70 2.75 5.64
N GLY A 230 9.36 1.64 5.40
CA GLY A 230 10.72 1.59 4.84
C GLY A 230 10.73 1.88 3.33
N ASP A 231 9.61 1.64 2.66
CA ASP A 231 9.37 1.98 1.26
C ASP A 231 8.12 2.89 1.17
N ASP A 232 7.24 2.78 0.19
CA ASP A 232 6.10 3.69 0.02
C ASP A 232 5.05 3.54 1.13
N CYS A 233 4.45 4.63 1.65
CA CYS A 233 3.37 4.50 2.64
C CYS A 233 2.05 4.09 2.01
N ILE A 234 1.63 4.78 0.94
CA ILE A 234 0.45 4.43 0.14
C ILE A 234 0.86 4.46 -1.32
N CYS A 235 0.67 3.35 -2.01
CA CYS A 235 1.05 3.20 -3.40
C CYS A 235 -0.08 2.66 -4.26
N LEU A 236 -0.40 3.35 -5.36
CA LEU A 236 -1.35 2.90 -6.38
C LEU A 236 -0.57 2.35 -7.56
N LYS A 237 -0.95 1.17 -8.03
CA LYS A 237 -0.27 0.47 -9.14
C LYS A 237 -1.26 -0.26 -10.03
N ASN A 238 -0.81 -0.61 -11.22
CA ASN A 238 -1.46 -1.57 -12.11
C ASN A 238 -0.38 -2.49 -12.64
N ARG A 239 -0.18 -3.62 -12.00
CA ARG A 239 0.91 -4.55 -12.32
C ARG A 239 0.53 -5.45 -13.50
N ARG A 240 1.51 -5.84 -14.30
CA ARG A 240 1.30 -6.66 -15.49
C ARG A 240 0.68 -8.03 -15.19
N GLU A 241 1.09 -8.68 -14.12
CA GLU A 241 0.57 -10.01 -13.77
C GLU A 241 -0.90 -9.99 -13.36
N THR A 242 -1.40 -8.83 -12.98
CA THR A 242 -2.74 -8.62 -12.44
C THR A 242 -3.61 -7.78 -13.36
N GLU A 243 -3.16 -7.50 -14.60
CA GLU A 243 -3.85 -6.63 -15.58
C GLU A 243 -5.31 -7.05 -15.88
N ARG A 244 -5.66 -8.31 -15.66
CA ARG A 244 -7.03 -8.81 -15.82
C ARG A 244 -8.06 -8.11 -14.93
N TYR A 245 -7.63 -7.43 -13.86
CA TYR A 245 -8.53 -6.73 -12.95
C TYR A 245 -8.83 -5.28 -13.39
N GLY A 246 -8.17 -4.80 -14.46
CA GLY A 246 -8.43 -3.50 -15.07
C GLY A 246 -7.87 -2.32 -14.29
N SER A 247 -8.48 -1.16 -14.45
CA SER A 247 -7.98 0.11 -13.93
C SER A 247 -8.04 0.22 -12.40
N CYS A 248 -7.14 1.01 -11.83
CA CYS A 248 -7.15 1.43 -10.43
C CYS A 248 -7.82 2.81 -10.33
N HIS A 249 -8.99 2.91 -9.68
CA HIS A 249 -9.78 4.14 -9.72
C HIS A 249 -10.78 4.30 -8.57
N ASP A 250 -11.37 5.50 -8.47
CA ASP A 250 -12.36 5.86 -7.44
C ASP A 250 -11.81 5.67 -6.02
N ILE A 251 -10.68 6.35 -5.75
CA ILE A 251 -9.93 6.20 -4.49
C ILE A 251 -9.87 7.52 -3.75
N THR A 252 -10.14 7.48 -2.46
CA THR A 252 -9.93 8.61 -1.55
C THR A 252 -9.02 8.24 -0.40
N VAL A 253 -8.08 9.14 -0.10
CA VAL A 253 -7.18 9.06 1.07
C VAL A 253 -7.27 10.37 1.84
N THR A 254 -7.62 10.32 3.12
CA THR A 254 -7.79 11.54 3.92
C THR A 254 -7.37 11.39 5.38
N ASN A 255 -7.02 12.50 6.03
CA ASN A 255 -6.69 12.57 7.45
C ASN A 255 -5.57 11.61 7.88
N CYS A 256 -4.57 11.37 7.04
CA CYS A 256 -3.47 10.46 7.33
C CYS A 256 -2.20 11.21 7.71
N VAL A 257 -1.43 10.62 8.63
CA VAL A 257 -0.08 11.05 8.97
C VAL A 257 0.91 9.99 8.49
N MET A 258 1.87 10.40 7.67
CA MET A 258 2.74 9.45 6.96
C MET A 258 4.23 9.82 7.09
N SER A 259 5.09 8.81 7.12
CA SER A 259 6.54 8.96 7.05
C SER A 259 7.16 7.78 6.28
N SER A 260 7.93 8.06 5.24
CA SER A 260 8.50 7.04 4.36
C SER A 260 10.00 7.27 4.12
N ARG A 261 10.75 6.18 3.99
CA ARG A 261 12.12 6.24 3.48
C ARG A 261 12.20 6.32 1.96
N SER A 262 11.09 6.05 1.28
CA SER A 262 10.95 6.16 -0.18
C SER A 262 9.96 7.29 -0.54
N CYS A 263 8.69 7.01 -0.74
CA CYS A 263 7.70 8.00 -1.10
C CYS A 263 6.45 7.85 -0.21
N ALA A 264 6.02 8.93 0.43
CA ALA A 264 4.86 8.84 1.32
C ALA A 264 3.58 8.50 0.55
N ILE A 265 3.32 9.17 -0.56
CA ILE A 265 2.21 8.84 -1.47
C ILE A 265 2.78 8.66 -2.86
N LYS A 266 2.54 7.49 -3.46
CA LYS A 266 3.07 7.15 -4.79
C LYS A 266 1.99 6.60 -5.72
N ILE A 267 2.07 6.98 -6.97
CA ILE A 267 1.34 6.38 -8.09
C ILE A 267 2.38 5.78 -9.04
N GLY A 268 2.29 4.48 -9.27
CA GLY A 268 3.26 3.72 -10.03
C GLY A 268 4.28 2.98 -9.13
N SER A 269 5.46 2.63 -9.58
CA SER A 269 5.99 2.80 -10.94
C SER A 269 5.36 1.86 -11.97
N GLU A 270 4.73 0.76 -11.55
CA GLU A 270 4.07 -0.20 -12.43
C GLU A 270 2.66 0.29 -12.76
N ASN A 271 2.39 0.50 -14.06
CA ASN A 271 1.09 0.97 -14.51
C ASN A 271 0.80 0.47 -15.93
N MET A 272 0.11 -0.67 -16.04
CA MET A 272 -0.27 -1.29 -17.30
C MET A 272 -1.63 -0.84 -17.81
N ASP A 273 -2.43 -0.17 -16.95
CA ASP A 273 -3.78 0.29 -17.25
C ASP A 273 -3.94 1.75 -16.79
N SER A 274 -5.15 2.24 -16.63
CA SER A 274 -5.40 3.61 -16.19
C SER A 274 -5.49 3.71 -14.66
N ILE A 275 -4.94 4.80 -14.10
CA ILE A 275 -5.17 5.23 -12.71
C ILE A 275 -5.86 6.58 -12.77
N TYR A 276 -7.08 6.69 -12.25
CA TYR A 276 -7.88 7.91 -12.36
C TYR A 276 -8.92 8.06 -11.24
N ASN A 277 -9.53 9.25 -11.12
CA ASN A 277 -10.48 9.60 -10.05
C ASN A 277 -9.90 9.34 -8.66
N VAL A 278 -8.76 9.96 -8.37
CA VAL A 278 -8.04 9.76 -7.10
C VAL A 278 -7.93 11.08 -6.35
N VAL A 279 -8.26 11.07 -5.08
CA VAL A 279 -8.14 12.25 -4.21
C VAL A 279 -7.34 11.91 -2.97
N PHE A 280 -6.26 12.67 -2.73
CA PHE A 280 -5.50 12.71 -1.48
C PHE A 280 -5.75 14.07 -0.83
N ASP A 281 -6.31 14.08 0.38
CA ASP A 281 -6.71 15.32 1.03
C ASP A 281 -6.40 15.34 2.53
N ASN A 282 -6.07 16.52 3.05
CA ASN A 282 -5.89 16.76 4.49
C ASN A 282 -4.91 15.78 5.16
N CYS A 283 -3.70 15.66 4.60
CA CYS A 283 -2.66 14.77 5.11
C CYS A 283 -1.42 15.52 5.59
N ILE A 284 -0.69 14.91 6.51
CA ILE A 284 0.61 15.39 6.97
C ILE A 284 1.67 14.33 6.63
N ILE A 285 2.74 14.76 5.97
CA ILE A 285 3.90 13.93 5.63
C ILE A 285 5.10 14.48 6.37
N THR A 286 5.74 13.66 7.22
CA THR A 286 6.83 14.07 8.09
C THR A 286 8.10 13.28 7.82
N GLY A 287 9.20 13.96 7.60
CA GLY A 287 10.52 13.34 7.46
C GLY A 287 10.58 12.27 6.38
N SER A 288 9.82 12.41 5.29
CA SER A 288 9.86 11.47 4.17
C SER A 288 11.00 11.79 3.22
N ASN A 289 11.50 10.76 2.52
CA ASN A 289 12.47 11.00 1.47
C ASN A 289 11.80 11.71 0.28
N ARG A 290 10.66 11.19 -0.20
CA ARG A 290 9.81 11.88 -1.18
C ARG A 290 8.41 12.06 -0.63
N GLY A 291 7.77 13.19 -0.95
CA GLY A 291 6.41 13.49 -0.50
C GLY A 291 5.34 12.84 -1.38
N LEU A 292 5.03 13.50 -2.49
CA LEU A 292 4.00 13.13 -3.46
C LEU A 292 4.66 12.70 -4.77
N GLY A 293 4.51 11.46 -5.17
CA GLY A 293 5.17 10.89 -6.34
C GLY A 293 4.20 10.31 -7.36
N ILE A 294 4.36 10.70 -8.63
CA ILE A 294 3.79 10.01 -9.78
C ILE A 294 4.95 9.54 -10.65
N GLN A 295 5.11 8.22 -10.76
CA GLN A 295 6.15 7.61 -11.56
C GLN A 295 5.51 6.67 -12.59
N ASN A 296 5.02 7.21 -13.70
CA ASN A 296 4.46 6.39 -14.75
C ASN A 296 5.57 5.83 -15.63
N ARG A 297 5.80 4.53 -15.58
CA ARG A 297 6.89 3.87 -16.30
C ARG A 297 6.46 2.85 -17.32
N ASP A 298 5.16 2.59 -17.42
CA ASP A 298 4.58 1.61 -18.32
C ASP A 298 3.46 2.24 -19.15
N GLU A 299 2.77 1.46 -19.98
CA GLU A 299 1.83 1.92 -21.01
C GLU A 299 0.60 2.63 -20.49
N GLY A 300 0.24 2.40 -19.23
CA GLY A 300 -0.96 2.94 -18.61
C GLY A 300 -0.91 4.45 -18.40
N THR A 301 -2.07 5.03 -18.20
CA THR A 301 -2.24 6.48 -18.00
C THR A 301 -2.49 6.83 -16.54
N VAL A 302 -2.11 8.04 -16.13
CA VAL A 302 -2.47 8.61 -14.82
C VAL A 302 -3.18 9.92 -15.05
N THR A 303 -4.46 9.99 -14.68
CA THR A 303 -5.26 11.19 -14.91
C THR A 303 -6.24 11.47 -13.77
N ASP A 304 -6.73 12.71 -13.68
CA ASP A 304 -7.77 13.10 -12.73
C ASP A 304 -7.39 12.79 -11.28
N VAL A 305 -6.19 13.23 -10.89
CA VAL A 305 -5.66 13.07 -9.53
C VAL A 305 -5.56 14.42 -8.84
N ILE A 306 -6.08 14.50 -7.64
CA ILE A 306 -6.08 15.69 -6.81
C ILE A 306 -5.31 15.43 -5.52
N PHE A 307 -4.31 16.26 -5.26
CA PHE A 307 -3.62 16.37 -3.97
C PHE A 307 -4.02 17.70 -3.34
N SER A 308 -4.66 17.70 -2.18
CA SER A 308 -5.16 18.92 -1.55
C SER A 308 -4.83 19.01 -0.06
N ASN A 309 -4.55 20.21 0.42
CA ASN A 309 -4.41 20.49 1.84
C ASN A 309 -3.36 19.61 2.54
N ILE A 310 -2.17 19.48 1.94
CA ILE A 310 -1.12 18.59 2.44
C ILE A 310 0.08 19.40 2.92
N GLN A 311 0.58 19.06 4.11
CA GLN A 311 1.84 19.57 4.64
C GLN A 311 2.95 18.53 4.47
N LEU A 312 4.10 18.95 3.95
CA LEU A 312 5.22 18.08 3.62
C LEU A 312 6.49 18.51 4.36
N ASP A 313 7.19 17.54 4.93
CA ASP A 313 8.58 17.66 5.35
C ASP A 313 9.40 16.57 4.67
N CYS A 314 10.27 16.95 3.72
CA CYS A 314 11.04 16.01 2.92
C CYS A 314 12.53 16.12 3.22
N ARG A 315 13.16 14.97 3.51
CA ARG A 315 14.56 14.86 3.91
C ARG A 315 15.27 13.77 3.14
N LEU A 316 16.51 14.03 2.76
CA LEU A 316 17.38 13.00 2.19
C LEU A 316 17.80 12.01 3.29
N TRP A 317 17.43 10.75 3.12
CA TRP A 317 17.76 9.69 4.06
C TRP A 317 18.97 8.87 3.64
N SER A 318 19.19 8.73 2.36
CA SER A 318 20.30 7.96 1.81
C SER A 318 20.80 8.56 0.51
N ASP A 319 22.11 8.58 0.31
CA ASP A 319 22.75 9.06 -0.93
C ASP A 319 22.46 8.15 -2.13
N VAL A 320 22.04 6.92 -1.87
CA VAL A 320 21.85 5.89 -2.90
C VAL A 320 20.40 5.49 -3.15
N TRP A 321 19.44 5.96 -2.34
CA TRP A 321 18.04 5.57 -2.45
C TRP A 321 17.29 6.33 -3.57
N TRP A 322 16.08 5.85 -3.88
CA TRP A 322 15.25 6.32 -5.00
C TRP A 322 14.95 7.80 -4.99
N GLY A 323 14.56 8.38 -3.90
CA GLY A 323 14.21 9.79 -3.78
C GLY A 323 15.41 10.65 -3.42
N LYS A 324 15.28 11.94 -3.67
CA LYS A 324 16.26 12.96 -3.29
C LYS A 324 15.60 14.12 -2.56
N ALA A 325 14.71 13.80 -1.61
CA ALA A 325 13.97 14.76 -0.80
C ALA A 325 12.99 15.66 -1.61
N GLU A 326 12.50 15.20 -2.76
CA GLU A 326 11.54 15.96 -3.55
C GLU A 326 10.15 15.97 -2.89
N PRO A 327 9.55 17.15 -2.67
CA PRO A 327 8.19 17.21 -2.12
C PRO A 327 7.13 16.76 -3.14
N ILE A 328 7.34 17.09 -4.43
CA ILE A 328 6.48 16.67 -5.53
C ILE A 328 7.36 16.15 -6.66
N TYR A 329 7.07 14.96 -7.13
CA TYR A 329 7.81 14.30 -8.20
C TYR A 329 6.85 13.65 -9.19
N VAL A 330 6.71 14.23 -10.39
CA VAL A 330 5.79 13.75 -11.42
C VAL A 330 6.56 13.38 -12.67
N THR A 331 6.49 12.11 -13.08
CA THR A 331 7.25 11.65 -14.23
C THR A 331 6.49 10.67 -15.11
N SER A 332 6.73 10.77 -16.43
CA SER A 332 6.40 9.75 -17.40
C SER A 332 7.61 9.44 -18.26
N TYR A 333 8.33 8.39 -17.87
CA TYR A 333 9.50 7.90 -18.56
C TYR A 333 9.45 6.38 -18.64
N PRO A 334 9.70 5.76 -19.80
CA PRO A 334 9.65 4.32 -19.92
C PRO A 334 10.69 3.62 -19.06
N ARG A 335 10.40 2.40 -18.63
CA ARG A 335 11.41 1.55 -17.99
C ARG A 335 12.59 1.39 -18.93
N ALA A 336 13.78 1.58 -18.39
CA ALA A 336 14.96 1.29 -19.15
C ALA A 336 15.09 -0.19 -19.39
N ASN A 337 15.55 -0.45 -20.58
CA ASN A 337 15.69 -1.74 -21.16
C ASN A 337 17.00 -2.43 -20.83
N GLY A 338 16.97 -3.74 -20.80
CA GLY A 338 18.11 -4.59 -21.13
C GLY A 338 19.20 -4.78 -20.10
N ASN A 339 19.27 -4.03 -19.02
CA ASN A 339 20.23 -4.22 -17.94
C ASN A 339 19.63 -4.80 -16.66
N HIS A 340 18.34 -5.08 -16.67
CA HIS A 340 17.65 -5.69 -15.55
C HIS A 340 17.52 -7.19 -15.75
N LYS A 341 18.13 -7.94 -14.87
CA LYS A 341 17.90 -9.38 -14.74
C LYS A 341 16.39 -9.69 -14.53
N ASP A 342 15.64 -8.69 -14.02
CA ASP A 342 14.22 -8.78 -13.68
C ASP A 342 13.27 -8.23 -14.76
N ALA A 343 13.76 -7.76 -15.89
CA ALA A 343 12.94 -7.20 -16.97
C ALA A 343 11.97 -8.22 -17.59
N ASN A 344 12.28 -9.49 -17.50
CA ASN A 344 11.51 -10.55 -18.16
C ASN A 344 10.07 -10.71 -17.68
N TRP A 345 9.78 -10.35 -16.43
CA TRP A 345 8.41 -10.41 -15.91
C TRP A 345 7.63 -9.10 -16.11
N ARG A 346 8.34 -8.00 -16.30
CA ARG A 346 7.74 -6.67 -16.51
C ARG A 346 7.35 -6.42 -17.96
N PHE A 347 7.98 -7.13 -18.90
CA PHE A 347 7.70 -7.02 -20.32
C PHE A 347 7.36 -8.38 -20.91
N PRO A 348 6.48 -8.46 -21.90
CA PRO A 348 6.28 -9.66 -22.68
C PRO A 348 7.62 -10.19 -23.23
N LYS A 349 7.76 -11.50 -23.30
CA LYS A 349 8.97 -12.14 -23.81
C LYS A 349 9.34 -11.59 -25.20
N GLY A 350 10.55 -11.05 -25.33
CA GLY A 350 11.05 -10.46 -26.58
C GLY A 350 10.77 -8.97 -26.75
N GLN A 351 10.06 -8.33 -25.83
CA GLN A 351 9.90 -6.87 -25.83
C GLN A 351 11.13 -6.21 -25.22
N ILE A 352 11.72 -5.27 -25.94
CA ILE A 352 13.02 -4.70 -25.59
C ILE A 352 12.88 -3.29 -25.00
N GLU A 353 11.88 -2.53 -25.34
CA GLU A 353 11.64 -1.18 -24.87
C GLU A 353 10.22 -1.01 -24.36
N GLY A 354 10.12 -0.53 -23.12
CA GLY A 354 8.84 -0.13 -22.55
C GLY A 354 8.33 1.14 -23.22
N LYS A 355 7.02 1.28 -23.24
CA LYS A 355 6.34 2.54 -23.54
C LYS A 355 5.81 3.09 -22.22
N CYS A 356 5.76 4.39 -22.07
CA CYS A 356 5.02 5.02 -20.97
C CYS A 356 3.82 5.78 -21.53
N GLY A 357 2.73 5.74 -20.77
CA GLY A 357 1.51 6.46 -21.09
C GLY A 357 1.54 7.92 -20.61
N GLU A 358 0.43 8.57 -20.74
CA GLU A 358 0.25 9.98 -20.39
C GLU A 358 0.03 10.18 -18.91
N VAL A 359 0.52 11.31 -18.37
CA VAL A 359 0.19 11.85 -17.05
C VAL A 359 -0.45 13.22 -17.27
N SER A 360 -1.73 13.37 -16.96
CA SER A 360 -2.45 14.62 -17.21
C SER A 360 -3.59 14.89 -16.23
N ARG A 361 -4.03 16.15 -16.15
CA ARG A 361 -5.08 16.60 -15.24
C ARG A 361 -4.77 16.27 -13.79
N ILE A 362 -3.55 16.67 -13.35
CA ILE A 362 -3.07 16.48 -11.98
C ILE A 362 -3.09 17.83 -11.27
N TYR A 363 -3.71 17.85 -10.10
CA TYR A 363 -3.93 19.08 -9.34
C TYR A 363 -3.25 18.99 -7.98
N PHE A 364 -2.37 19.94 -7.69
CA PHE A 364 -1.76 20.16 -6.37
C PHE A 364 -2.33 21.45 -5.80
N ASN A 365 -3.23 21.33 -4.80
CA ASN A 365 -3.95 22.47 -4.23
C ASN A 365 -3.58 22.68 -2.75
N ASN A 366 -3.18 23.89 -2.37
CA ASN A 366 -2.84 24.23 -0.98
C ASN A 366 -1.76 23.29 -0.40
N ILE A 367 -0.66 23.12 -1.09
CA ILE A 367 0.47 22.31 -0.62
C ILE A 367 1.51 23.21 0.00
N THR A 368 1.94 22.88 1.22
CA THR A 368 3.06 23.54 1.87
C THR A 368 4.17 22.54 2.17
N SER A 369 5.38 22.84 1.70
CA SER A 369 6.53 21.96 1.89
C SER A 369 7.71 22.69 2.52
N THR A 370 8.41 21.96 3.41
CA THR A 370 9.80 22.23 3.77
C THR A 370 10.63 21.04 3.33
N SER A 371 11.61 21.24 2.45
CA SER A 371 12.33 20.15 1.82
C SER A 371 13.80 20.47 1.53
N GLU A 372 14.62 19.44 1.46
CA GLU A 372 16.03 19.59 1.07
C GLU A 372 16.20 19.66 -0.46
N ASN A 373 15.14 19.35 -1.21
CA ASN A 373 15.10 19.45 -2.66
C ASN A 373 13.81 20.13 -3.15
N GLY A 374 13.78 20.55 -4.40
CA GLY A 374 12.58 21.10 -5.06
C GLY A 374 11.70 20.04 -5.72
N CYS A 375 10.65 20.51 -6.36
CA CYS A 375 9.74 19.69 -7.16
C CYS A 375 10.37 19.36 -8.51
N PHE A 376 10.00 18.21 -9.06
CA PHE A 376 10.34 17.82 -10.43
C PHE A 376 9.10 17.35 -11.19
N VAL A 377 8.90 17.86 -12.40
CA VAL A 377 7.85 17.43 -13.32
C VAL A 377 8.46 17.18 -14.68
N GLY A 378 8.44 15.93 -15.18
CA GLY A 378 9.13 15.62 -16.42
C GLY A 378 8.59 14.43 -17.22
N GLY A 379 8.80 14.47 -18.52
CA GLY A 379 8.48 13.41 -19.47
C GLY A 379 9.62 13.08 -20.42
N ASP A 380 9.61 11.90 -21.00
CA ASP A 380 10.56 11.47 -22.01
C ASP A 380 10.43 12.29 -23.31
N VAL A 381 9.19 12.66 -23.64
CA VAL A 381 8.84 13.51 -24.78
C VAL A 381 7.81 14.55 -24.38
N ALA A 382 7.81 15.68 -25.10
CA ALA A 382 6.83 16.74 -24.90
C ALA A 382 5.40 16.24 -25.14
N GLY A 383 4.45 16.74 -24.33
CA GLY A 383 3.02 16.42 -24.40
C GLY A 383 2.57 15.15 -23.67
N LYS A 384 3.49 14.36 -23.10
CA LYS A 384 3.11 13.22 -22.24
C LYS A 384 2.76 13.62 -20.82
N VAL A 385 3.45 14.64 -20.29
CA VAL A 385 3.16 15.20 -18.97
C VAL A 385 2.61 16.59 -19.21
N LYS A 386 1.30 16.77 -19.05
CA LYS A 386 0.58 18.00 -19.36
C LYS A 386 -0.58 18.23 -18.39
N ASP A 387 -1.15 19.42 -18.42
CA ASP A 387 -2.26 19.78 -17.53
C ASP A 387 -1.93 19.50 -16.06
N ILE A 388 -0.73 19.90 -15.63
CA ILE A 388 -0.28 19.80 -14.25
C ILE A 388 -0.49 21.17 -13.60
N TYR A 389 -1.30 21.22 -12.55
CA TYR A 389 -1.70 22.47 -11.91
C TYR A 389 -1.12 22.56 -10.50
N PHE A 390 -0.35 23.61 -10.26
CA PHE A 390 0.17 23.99 -8.95
C PHE A 390 -0.63 25.21 -8.46
N ASN A 391 -1.64 24.97 -7.62
CA ASN A 391 -2.53 25.99 -7.10
C ASN A 391 -2.19 26.25 -5.61
N ASN A 392 -1.62 27.41 -5.29
CA ASN A 392 -1.14 27.76 -3.95
C ASN A 392 -0.16 26.70 -3.39
N VAL A 393 0.87 26.35 -4.18
CA VAL A 393 1.95 25.44 -3.77
C VAL A 393 3.14 26.24 -3.29
N ARG A 394 3.56 26.04 -2.04
CA ARG A 394 4.67 26.75 -1.39
C ARG A 394 5.76 25.78 -1.01
N VAL A 395 6.95 25.96 -1.57
CA VAL A 395 8.13 25.14 -1.30
C VAL A 395 9.19 26.00 -0.62
N ARG A 396 9.49 25.66 0.65
CA ARG A 396 10.61 26.23 1.39
C ARG A 396 11.79 25.27 1.30
N LEU A 397 12.82 25.67 0.58
CA LEU A 397 14.06 24.91 0.50
C LEU A 397 14.94 25.14 1.74
N LEU A 398 15.65 24.11 2.15
CA LEU A 398 16.59 24.10 3.28
C LEU A 398 18.04 24.31 2.87
N GLY A 399 18.29 24.90 1.72
CA GLY A 399 19.62 25.20 1.19
C GLY A 399 19.53 26.21 0.08
N ASP A 400 20.70 26.68 -0.39
CA ASP A 400 20.82 27.65 -1.45
C ASP A 400 21.39 27.00 -2.71
N GLY A 401 20.79 27.31 -3.86
CA GLY A 401 21.33 27.00 -5.17
C GLY A 401 20.54 25.96 -5.99
N PRO A 402 20.83 25.85 -7.30
CA PRO A 402 20.11 24.98 -8.22
C PRO A 402 20.50 23.50 -8.09
N LEU A 403 19.57 22.61 -8.23
CA LEU A 403 19.71 21.18 -8.03
C LEU A 403 19.81 20.37 -9.32
N SER A 404 20.74 19.44 -9.35
CA SER A 404 20.72 18.35 -10.31
C SER A 404 19.69 17.30 -9.87
N MET A 405 18.55 17.25 -10.53
CA MET A 405 17.51 16.26 -10.25
C MET A 405 17.93 14.88 -10.70
N ASP A 406 17.50 13.89 -9.94
CA ASP A 406 17.59 12.50 -10.37
C ASP A 406 16.62 12.25 -11.52
N LYS A 407 17.10 12.36 -12.73
CA LYS A 407 16.36 12.10 -13.98
C LYS A 407 16.33 10.62 -14.35
N ARG A 408 16.93 9.74 -13.56
CA ARG A 408 17.24 8.37 -13.93
C ARG A 408 16.25 7.28 -13.50
N PRO A 409 15.13 7.52 -12.83
CA PRO A 409 14.17 6.46 -12.68
C PRO A 409 13.74 5.83 -14.01
N CYS A 410 14.13 6.43 -15.11
CA CYS A 410 13.73 6.09 -16.46
C CYS A 410 14.83 5.47 -17.33
N LYS A 411 16.09 5.57 -16.97
CA LYS A 411 17.20 5.11 -17.84
C LYS A 411 18.08 4.01 -17.24
N GLY A 412 17.57 3.27 -16.35
CA GLY A 412 18.28 2.22 -15.64
C GLY A 412 18.24 2.47 -14.13
N GLU A 413 18.35 1.44 -13.37
CA GLU A 413 18.24 1.49 -11.93
C GLU A 413 19.56 1.83 -11.27
N GLY A 414 20.28 2.78 -11.83
CA GLY A 414 21.42 3.36 -11.14
C GLY A 414 20.96 4.45 -10.19
N PHE A 415 21.25 4.31 -8.92
CA PHE A 415 21.06 5.37 -7.94
C PHE A 415 22.06 6.50 -8.20
N ILE A 416 21.63 7.75 -8.13
CA ILE A 416 22.53 8.87 -8.08
C ILE A 416 23.01 9.04 -6.65
N LYS A 417 24.30 8.85 -6.44
CA LYS A 417 24.92 9.28 -5.19
C LYS A 417 24.97 10.81 -5.21
N ALA A 418 24.31 11.42 -4.24
CA ALA A 418 24.38 12.84 -3.98
C ALA A 418 24.30 13.07 -2.49
N SER A 419 25.35 13.60 -1.90
CA SER A 419 25.35 13.95 -0.48
C SER A 419 24.36 15.09 -0.19
N ARG A 420 23.95 15.21 1.06
CA ARG A 420 23.08 16.30 1.52
C ARG A 420 23.66 17.67 1.17
N ASP A 421 24.96 17.86 1.37
CA ASP A 421 25.64 19.14 1.08
C ASP A 421 25.64 19.49 -0.40
N GLU A 422 25.76 18.51 -1.28
CA GLU A 422 25.67 18.71 -2.73
C GLU A 422 24.26 19.08 -3.14
N LEU A 423 23.24 18.43 -2.57
CA LEU A 423 21.84 18.73 -2.82
C LEU A 423 21.48 20.14 -2.38
N GLN A 424 21.88 20.55 -1.19
CA GLN A 424 21.58 21.89 -0.66
C GLN A 424 22.20 23.02 -1.47
N LYS A 425 23.31 22.77 -2.16
CA LYS A 425 23.98 23.79 -3.00
C LYS A 425 23.29 24.06 -4.34
N ILE A 426 22.43 23.17 -4.77
CA ILE A 426 21.90 23.19 -6.14
C ILE A 426 20.37 23.13 -6.24
N ALA A 427 19.63 23.22 -5.13
CA ALA A 427 18.17 23.09 -5.12
C ALA A 427 17.43 24.34 -5.65
N VAL A 428 16.44 24.12 -6.51
CA VAL A 428 15.46 25.14 -6.93
C VAL A 428 14.04 24.64 -6.65
N PRO A 429 13.04 25.54 -6.46
CA PRO A 429 11.69 25.13 -6.07
C PRO A 429 11.00 24.19 -7.06
N LEU A 430 11.24 24.36 -8.35
CA LEU A 430 10.64 23.54 -9.41
C LEU A 430 11.56 23.44 -10.62
N ILE A 431 11.72 22.20 -11.11
CA ILE A 431 12.33 21.91 -12.42
C ILE A 431 11.31 21.21 -13.30
N THR A 432 11.20 21.62 -14.56
CA THR A 432 10.35 20.98 -15.56
C THR A 432 11.20 20.48 -16.75
N GLU A 433 10.83 19.32 -17.31
CA GLU A 433 11.48 18.77 -18.51
C GLU A 433 10.43 18.12 -19.41
N ASN A 434 10.23 18.67 -20.63
CA ASN A 434 9.20 18.18 -21.57
C ASN A 434 7.79 18.08 -20.95
N ALA A 435 7.45 18.97 -20.02
CA ALA A 435 6.22 18.94 -19.26
C ALA A 435 5.54 20.33 -19.24
N GLU A 436 4.22 20.34 -19.22
CA GLU A 436 3.41 21.56 -19.12
C GLU A 436 2.89 21.71 -17.69
N VAL A 437 3.33 22.75 -17.00
CA VAL A 437 2.91 23.06 -15.62
C VAL A 437 2.30 24.46 -15.57
N GLN A 438 1.11 24.58 -15.01
CA GLN A 438 0.43 25.84 -14.74
C GLN A 438 0.56 26.16 -13.24
N ILE A 439 1.06 27.36 -12.93
CA ILE A 439 1.27 27.82 -11.56
C ILE A 439 0.30 28.94 -11.27
N ASN A 440 -0.58 28.72 -10.32
CA ASN A 440 -1.56 29.68 -9.84
C ASN A 440 -1.31 29.97 -8.34
N ASN A 441 -0.92 31.20 -8.03
CA ASN A 441 -0.58 31.66 -6.67
C ASN A 441 -1.79 32.31 -5.97
#